data_0ec3aa4da513d82429febca0a7e5e604
#
_entry.id   0ec3aa4da513d82429febca0a7e5e604
#
_cell.length_a   1.000
_cell.length_b   1.000
_cell.length_c   1.000
_cell.angle_alpha   90.00
_cell.angle_beta   90.00
_cell.angle_gamma   90.00
#
_symmetry.space_group_name_H-M   'P 1'
#
loop_
_entity.id
_entity.type
_entity.pdbx_description
1 polymer ?
#
loop_
_entity_poly.entity_id
_entity_poly.type
_entity_poly.pdbx_seq_one_letter_code
_entity_poly.pdbx_strand_id
1 'polypeptide(L)'
;MCGGLYHADTLKDKECTLRYKYEKRADKRRDAATRNQKPYDCFSTFNFLIRRELFLSIFFNSNITKYGYEDTLFGKELERRGATIMHIENRLLHNGLESNEVYMHKIEQSISTLVSIEKELGPTPLLRTAHRLRRWHMAWFFTAAWKACNRLITKNLYGKHPSLTLFNIHKLGLYFSIKRRA
;
A
#
# COMPACT_ATOMS: atom_id res chain seq x y z
N MET A 1 3.92 2.26 20.53
CA MET A 1 4.86 1.17 20.11
C MET A 1 4.23 0.35 18.99
N CYS A 2 4.99 -0.14 18.04
CA CYS A 2 4.50 -0.97 16.93
C CYS A 2 5.33 -2.26 16.83
N GLY A 3 4.66 -3.42 16.93
CA GLY A 3 5.31 -4.74 16.87
C GLY A 3 5.58 -5.22 15.44
N GLY A 4 4.76 -4.79 14.47
CA GLY A 4 4.88 -5.21 13.08
C GLY A 4 4.29 -6.59 12.79
N LEU A 5 4.50 -7.06 11.58
CA LEU A 5 3.99 -8.35 11.09
C LEU A 5 5.02 -9.10 10.25
N TYR A 6 4.79 -10.38 10.03
CA TYR A 6 5.53 -11.22 9.08
C TYR A 6 4.60 -12.25 8.43
N HIS A 7 5.04 -12.89 7.35
CA HIS A 7 4.30 -13.92 6.63
C HIS A 7 5.00 -15.27 6.75
N ALA A 8 4.21 -16.35 6.79
CA ALA A 8 4.73 -17.70 6.78
C ALA A 8 5.68 -17.95 5.59
N ASP A 9 6.63 -18.88 5.73
CA ASP A 9 7.58 -19.19 4.64
C ASP A 9 6.93 -19.95 3.49
N THR A 10 5.84 -20.65 3.78
CA THR A 10 5.06 -21.39 2.79
C THR A 10 3.65 -20.84 2.66
N LEU A 11 3.20 -20.69 1.42
CA LEU A 11 1.83 -20.30 1.13
C LEU A 11 0.94 -21.55 1.14
N LYS A 12 -0.07 -21.58 2.01
CA LYS A 12 -1.03 -22.68 2.11
C LYS A 12 -2.06 -22.66 0.98
N ASP A 13 -2.51 -21.47 0.58
CA ASP A 13 -3.55 -21.29 -0.42
C ASP A 13 -2.98 -20.72 -1.72
N LYS A 14 -3.14 -21.48 -2.81
CA LYS A 14 -2.64 -21.13 -4.15
C LYS A 14 -3.41 -19.98 -4.81
N GLU A 15 -4.54 -19.57 -4.25
CA GLU A 15 -5.33 -18.43 -4.76
C GLU A 15 -4.84 -17.08 -4.23
N CYS A 16 -4.03 -17.08 -3.16
CA CYS A 16 -3.53 -15.86 -2.49
C CYS A 16 -2.12 -15.46 -2.93
N THR A 17 -1.66 -15.91 -4.10
CA THR A 17 -0.25 -15.80 -4.54
C THR A 17 0.23 -14.37 -4.74
N LEU A 18 -0.60 -13.47 -5.25
CA LEU A 18 -0.22 -12.09 -5.53
C LEU A 18 0.08 -11.31 -4.24
N ARG A 19 -0.87 -11.33 -3.30
CA ARG A 19 -0.72 -10.65 -2.01
C ARG A 19 0.45 -11.23 -1.23
N TYR A 20 0.51 -12.55 -1.13
CA TYR A 20 1.63 -13.23 -0.46
C TYR A 20 2.98 -12.81 -1.04
N LYS A 21 3.15 -12.90 -2.35
CA LYS A 21 4.42 -12.56 -3.03
C LYS A 21 4.81 -11.09 -2.81
N TYR A 22 3.83 -10.19 -2.85
CA TYR A 22 4.05 -8.76 -2.66
C TYR A 22 4.46 -8.45 -1.22
N GLU A 23 3.72 -8.96 -0.23
CA GLU A 23 3.96 -8.68 1.18
C GLU A 23 5.18 -9.44 1.72
N LYS A 24 5.37 -10.71 1.32
CA LYS A 24 6.55 -11.51 1.69
C LYS A 24 7.86 -10.84 1.24
N ARG A 25 7.86 -10.21 0.06
CA ARG A 25 9.01 -9.42 -0.40
C ARG A 25 9.34 -8.26 0.54
N ALA A 26 8.33 -7.67 1.17
CA ALA A 26 8.51 -6.56 2.10
C ALA A 26 9.04 -7.02 3.48
N ASP A 27 8.81 -8.27 3.89
CA ASP A 27 9.23 -8.81 5.19
C ASP A 27 10.73 -8.66 5.45
N LYS A 28 11.56 -8.73 4.39
CA LYS A 28 13.02 -8.55 4.47
C LYS A 28 13.45 -7.16 4.99
N ARG A 29 12.53 -6.19 5.00
CA ARG A 29 12.76 -4.80 5.45
C ARG A 29 11.82 -4.40 6.58
N ARG A 30 11.28 -5.38 7.30
CA ARG A 30 10.29 -5.16 8.37
C ARG A 30 10.81 -5.47 9.76
N ASP A 31 12.13 -5.64 9.94
CA ASP A 31 12.76 -5.68 11.27
C ASP A 31 12.61 -4.33 11.98
N ALA A 32 12.67 -4.32 13.32
CA ALA A 32 12.44 -3.11 14.10
C ALA A 32 13.48 -2.02 13.82
N ALA A 33 14.73 -2.38 13.58
CA ALA A 33 15.79 -1.42 13.30
C ALA A 33 15.53 -0.66 12.00
N THR A 34 15.16 -1.38 10.94
CA THR A 34 14.77 -0.78 9.64
C THR A 34 13.53 0.10 9.76
N ARG A 35 12.51 -0.35 10.50
CA ARG A 35 11.28 0.43 10.71
C ARG A 35 11.51 1.71 11.50
N ASN A 36 12.42 1.70 12.48
CA ASN A 36 12.77 2.87 13.29
C ASN A 36 13.54 3.94 12.49
N GLN A 37 14.08 3.65 11.31
CA GLN A 37 14.68 4.67 10.44
C GLN A 37 13.63 5.61 9.83
N LYS A 38 12.37 5.14 9.69
CA LYS A 38 11.23 5.90 9.18
C LYS A 38 9.97 5.54 9.96
N PRO A 39 9.90 5.91 11.25
CA PRO A 39 8.91 5.35 12.16
C PRO A 39 7.46 5.66 11.75
N TYR A 40 7.20 6.82 11.20
CA TYR A 40 5.87 7.22 10.78
C TYR A 40 5.44 6.57 9.46
N ASP A 41 6.37 6.43 8.50
CA ASP A 41 6.12 5.76 7.22
C ASP A 41 5.89 4.24 7.37
N CYS A 42 6.40 3.67 8.46
CA CYS A 42 6.28 2.24 8.79
C CYS A 42 5.20 1.95 9.84
N PHE A 43 4.39 2.95 10.21
CA PHE A 43 3.28 2.74 11.13
C PHE A 43 2.22 1.81 10.52
N SER A 44 1.66 0.94 11.34
CA SER A 44 0.53 0.08 10.99
C SER A 44 -0.32 -0.20 12.21
N THR A 45 -1.63 -0.20 12.03
CA THR A 45 -2.61 -0.53 13.06
C THR A 45 -2.76 -2.04 13.30
N PHE A 46 -2.07 -2.88 12.54
CA PHE A 46 -2.15 -4.34 12.67
C PHE A 46 -1.65 -4.84 14.03
N ASN A 47 -0.58 -4.22 14.55
CA ASN A 47 0.04 -4.61 15.83
C ASN A 47 0.66 -3.37 16.48
N PHE A 48 -0.13 -2.63 17.26
CA PHE A 48 0.32 -1.41 17.89
C PHE A 48 -0.26 -1.21 19.27
N LEU A 49 0.45 -0.44 20.08
CA LEU A 49 0.01 0.08 21.38
C LEU A 49 0.17 1.58 21.40
N ILE A 50 -0.87 2.31 21.78
CA ILE A 50 -0.90 3.77 21.83
C ILE A 50 -1.54 4.21 23.16
N ARG A 51 -1.15 5.35 23.68
CA ARG A 51 -1.81 5.96 24.82
C ARG A 51 -3.23 6.39 24.44
N ARG A 52 -4.20 6.10 25.30
CA ARG A 52 -5.63 6.37 25.05
C ARG A 52 -5.87 7.84 24.70
N GLU A 53 -5.29 8.77 25.47
CA GLU A 53 -5.47 10.22 25.28
C GLU A 53 -4.98 10.65 23.90
N LEU A 54 -3.82 10.12 23.46
CA LEU A 54 -3.29 10.39 22.13
C LEU A 54 -4.20 9.81 21.05
N PHE A 55 -4.65 8.57 21.20
CA PHE A 55 -5.57 7.92 20.26
C PHE A 55 -6.86 8.69 20.10
N LEU A 56 -7.49 9.10 21.22
CA LEU A 56 -8.74 9.85 21.20
C LEU A 56 -8.57 11.28 20.66
N SER A 57 -7.36 11.84 20.66
CA SER A 57 -7.07 13.14 20.08
C SER A 57 -6.85 13.08 18.56
N ILE A 58 -6.57 11.89 18.02
CA ILE A 58 -6.34 11.67 16.57
C ILE A 58 -7.53 10.90 16.02
N PHE A 59 -8.35 11.56 15.24
CA PHE A 59 -9.44 10.89 14.52
C PHE A 59 -8.91 10.32 13.21
N PHE A 60 -9.30 9.08 12.88
CA PHE A 60 -9.17 8.61 11.51
C PHE A 60 -9.91 9.57 10.59
N ASN A 61 -9.28 9.93 9.48
CA ASN A 61 -9.91 10.84 8.53
C ASN A 61 -11.21 10.21 7.99
N SER A 62 -12.35 10.73 8.45
CA SER A 62 -13.70 10.24 8.08
C SER A 62 -14.01 10.41 6.59
N ASN A 63 -13.23 11.21 5.85
CA ASN A 63 -13.36 11.37 4.41
C ASN A 63 -12.80 10.15 3.64
N ILE A 64 -12.05 9.27 4.30
CA ILE A 64 -11.61 8.01 3.70
C ILE A 64 -12.72 6.98 3.91
N THR A 65 -13.59 6.86 2.93
CA THR A 65 -14.68 5.87 2.93
C THR A 65 -14.31 4.57 2.21
N LYS A 66 -13.16 4.53 1.50
CA LYS A 66 -12.66 3.38 0.75
C LYS A 66 -11.38 2.87 1.38
N TYR A 67 -11.08 1.60 1.12
CA TYR A 67 -9.89 0.90 1.61
C TYR A 67 -8.58 1.59 1.17
N GLY A 68 -7.63 1.67 2.10
CA GLY A 68 -6.20 1.94 1.87
C GLY A 68 -5.71 3.31 2.32
N TYR A 69 -4.46 3.34 2.75
CA TYR A 69 -3.73 4.50 3.25
C TYR A 69 -4.15 5.03 4.63
N GLU A 70 -5.09 4.42 5.32
CA GLU A 70 -5.55 4.80 6.65
C GLU A 70 -4.38 4.83 7.65
N ASP A 71 -3.60 3.75 7.67
CA ASP A 71 -2.41 3.61 8.51
C ASP A 71 -1.36 4.69 8.19
N THR A 72 -1.16 4.97 6.91
CA THR A 72 -0.16 5.95 6.47
C THR A 72 -0.56 7.35 6.88
N LEU A 73 -1.82 7.72 6.74
CA LEU A 73 -2.32 9.03 7.19
C LEU A 73 -2.28 9.16 8.71
N PHE A 74 -2.64 8.08 9.43
CA PHE A 74 -2.55 8.08 10.89
C PHE A 74 -1.09 8.25 11.35
N GLY A 75 -0.14 7.56 10.70
CA GLY A 75 1.29 7.75 10.96
C GLY A 75 1.76 9.19 10.73
N LYS A 76 1.30 9.84 9.65
CA LYS A 76 1.59 11.24 9.37
C LYS A 76 0.96 12.20 10.36
N GLU A 77 -0.22 11.89 10.86
CA GLU A 77 -0.84 12.70 11.91
C GLU A 77 -0.08 12.59 13.24
N LEU A 78 0.41 11.39 13.58
CA LEU A 78 1.32 11.21 14.71
C LEU A 78 2.60 12.06 14.56
N GLU A 79 3.17 12.10 13.35
CA GLU A 79 4.35 12.92 13.01
C GLU A 79 4.06 14.41 13.22
N ARG A 80 2.94 14.93 12.68
CA ARG A 80 2.54 16.34 12.83
C ARG A 80 2.37 16.77 14.28
N ARG A 81 1.95 15.83 15.14
CA ARG A 81 1.79 16.08 16.59
C ARG A 81 3.06 15.88 17.40
N GLY A 82 4.17 15.54 16.76
CA GLY A 82 5.43 15.23 17.43
C GLY A 82 5.37 14.00 18.34
N ALA A 83 4.42 13.08 18.09
CA ALA A 83 4.28 11.87 18.88
C ALA A 83 5.39 10.87 18.52
N THR A 84 6.14 10.41 19.50
CA THR A 84 7.21 9.42 19.26
C THR A 84 6.64 8.04 18.98
N ILE A 85 7.06 7.42 17.88
CA ILE A 85 6.79 6.02 17.55
C ILE A 85 8.06 5.21 17.77
N MET A 86 7.94 4.10 18.50
CA MET A 86 8.98 3.11 18.68
C MET A 86 8.54 1.77 18.08
N HIS A 87 9.29 1.25 17.15
CA HIS A 87 9.12 -0.10 16.63
C HIS A 87 9.95 -1.09 17.43
N ILE A 88 9.32 -2.19 17.81
CA ILE A 88 9.91 -3.28 18.59
C ILE A 88 9.86 -4.60 17.83
N GLU A 89 10.74 -5.56 18.17
CA GLU A 89 10.67 -6.92 17.65
C GLU A 89 9.62 -7.73 18.40
N ASN A 90 8.38 -7.58 17.95
CA ASN A 90 7.22 -8.33 18.41
C ASN A 90 6.27 -8.56 17.23
N ARG A 91 6.79 -9.17 16.16
CA ARG A 91 6.02 -9.35 14.92
C ARG A 91 5.00 -10.46 15.08
N LEU A 92 3.78 -10.22 14.62
CA LEU A 92 2.70 -11.21 14.56
C LEU A 92 2.61 -11.84 13.17
N LEU A 93 2.29 -13.12 13.14
CA LEU A 93 2.06 -13.84 11.89
C LEU A 93 0.76 -13.37 11.23
N HIS A 94 0.86 -12.88 10.00
CA HIS A 94 -0.29 -12.49 9.19
C HIS A 94 -0.75 -13.66 8.31
N ASN A 95 -1.79 -14.37 8.75
CA ASN A 95 -2.36 -15.53 8.03
C ASN A 95 -3.60 -15.21 7.19
N GLY A 96 -4.19 -14.03 7.36
CA GLY A 96 -5.43 -13.62 6.69
C GLY A 96 -5.19 -13.11 5.26
N LEU A 97 -4.56 -13.92 4.42
CA LEU A 97 -4.35 -13.58 3.01
C LEU A 97 -5.63 -13.82 2.21
N GLU A 98 -5.97 -12.89 1.37
CA GLU A 98 -7.15 -12.93 0.50
C GLU A 98 -6.77 -13.46 -0.88
N SER A 99 -7.76 -13.97 -1.61
CA SER A 99 -7.57 -14.39 -3.00
C SER A 99 -7.03 -13.25 -3.87
N ASN A 100 -6.38 -13.59 -4.98
CA ASN A 100 -5.87 -12.60 -5.92
C ASN A 100 -6.98 -11.67 -6.42
N GLU A 101 -8.21 -12.18 -6.58
CA GLU A 101 -9.35 -11.38 -7.03
C GLU A 101 -9.76 -10.33 -5.99
N VAL A 102 -9.98 -10.74 -4.75
CA VAL A 102 -10.33 -9.83 -3.65
C VAL A 102 -9.21 -8.80 -3.44
N TYR A 103 -7.95 -9.24 -3.50
CA TYR A 103 -6.82 -8.34 -3.34
C TYR A 103 -6.73 -7.31 -4.47
N MET A 104 -6.96 -7.71 -5.71
CA MET A 104 -6.97 -6.77 -6.85
C MET A 104 -8.07 -5.72 -6.72
N HIS A 105 -9.27 -6.12 -6.26
CA HIS A 105 -10.33 -5.17 -5.98
C HIS A 105 -9.96 -4.17 -4.87
N LYS A 106 -9.33 -4.63 -3.79
CA LYS A 106 -8.80 -3.76 -2.74
C LYS A 106 -7.72 -2.80 -3.24
N ILE A 107 -6.86 -3.25 -4.16
CA ILE A 107 -5.87 -2.39 -4.80
C ILE A 107 -6.54 -1.28 -5.63
N GLU A 108 -7.59 -1.60 -6.36
CA GLU A 108 -8.34 -0.60 -7.12
C GLU A 108 -8.97 0.47 -6.21
N GLN A 109 -9.58 0.06 -5.10
CA GLN A 109 -10.08 0.96 -4.06
C GLN A 109 -8.95 1.82 -3.46
N SER A 110 -7.83 1.18 -3.10
CA SER A 110 -6.66 1.86 -2.54
C SER A 110 -6.09 2.92 -3.50
N ILE A 111 -6.03 2.64 -4.81
CA ILE A 111 -5.58 3.64 -5.80
C ILE A 111 -6.61 4.77 -5.93
N SER A 112 -7.91 4.48 -5.83
CA SER A 112 -8.95 5.52 -5.79
C SER A 112 -8.78 6.43 -4.57
N THR A 113 -8.56 5.85 -3.39
CA THR A 113 -8.23 6.59 -2.16
C THR A 113 -6.97 7.45 -2.35
N LEU A 114 -5.89 6.87 -2.90
CA LEU A 114 -4.66 7.61 -3.17
C LEU A 114 -4.89 8.85 -4.01
N VAL A 115 -5.72 8.75 -5.06
CA VAL A 115 -6.03 9.89 -5.94
C VAL A 115 -6.73 11.01 -5.17
N SER A 116 -7.65 10.68 -4.24
CA SER A 116 -8.37 11.69 -3.46
C SER A 116 -7.50 12.39 -2.42
N ILE A 117 -6.53 11.69 -1.82
CA ILE A 117 -5.70 12.20 -0.71
C ILE A 117 -4.26 12.51 -1.10
N GLU A 118 -3.90 12.51 -2.40
CA GLU A 118 -2.50 12.63 -2.83
C GLU A 118 -1.78 13.88 -2.32
N LYS A 119 -2.52 14.98 -2.12
CA LYS A 119 -1.99 16.24 -1.57
C LYS A 119 -1.63 16.13 -0.09
N GLU A 120 -2.43 15.39 0.67
CA GLU A 120 -2.24 15.19 2.11
C GLU A 120 -1.16 14.15 2.41
N LEU A 121 -1.13 13.09 1.57
CA LEU A 121 -0.25 11.95 1.76
C LEU A 121 1.22 12.29 1.44
N GLY A 122 1.46 13.18 0.49
CA GLY A 122 2.80 13.50 0.01
C GLY A 122 3.38 12.41 -0.92
N PRO A 123 4.70 12.46 -1.21
CA PRO A 123 5.31 11.67 -2.28
C PRO A 123 5.47 10.19 -1.92
N THR A 124 4.60 9.33 -2.45
CA THR A 124 4.78 7.86 -2.45
C THR A 124 5.62 7.40 -3.64
N PRO A 125 6.18 6.17 -3.65
CA PRO A 125 6.90 5.63 -4.82
C PRO A 125 6.08 5.64 -6.10
N LEU A 126 4.77 5.36 -6.01
CA LEU A 126 3.86 5.40 -7.15
C LEU A 126 3.67 6.84 -7.65
N LEU A 127 3.42 7.80 -6.76
CA LEU A 127 3.25 9.21 -7.12
C LEU A 127 4.54 9.79 -7.73
N ARG A 128 5.72 9.47 -7.17
CA ARG A 128 7.00 9.89 -7.77
C ARG A 128 7.15 9.40 -9.21
N THR A 129 6.78 8.14 -9.49
CA THR A 129 6.83 7.58 -10.85
C THR A 129 5.81 8.26 -11.76
N ALA A 130 4.59 8.49 -11.26
CA ALA A 130 3.54 9.17 -12.01
C ALA A 130 3.94 10.62 -12.36
N HIS A 131 4.51 11.36 -11.40
CA HIS A 131 4.99 12.72 -11.65
C HIS A 131 6.13 12.75 -12.66
N ARG A 132 7.06 11.79 -12.63
CA ARG A 132 8.14 11.67 -13.62
C ARG A 132 7.57 11.47 -15.03
N LEU A 133 6.62 10.54 -15.21
CA LEU A 133 5.97 10.32 -16.51
C LEU A 133 5.21 11.54 -17.01
N ARG A 134 4.55 12.29 -16.10
CA ARG A 134 3.90 13.56 -16.46
C ARG A 134 4.90 14.61 -16.91
N ARG A 135 5.99 14.77 -16.16
CA ARG A 135 7.07 15.72 -16.49
C ARG A 135 7.68 15.48 -17.88
N TRP A 136 7.75 14.20 -18.29
CA TRP A 136 8.26 13.80 -19.61
C TRP A 136 7.17 13.72 -20.69
N HIS A 137 5.96 14.17 -20.39
CA HIS A 137 4.80 14.08 -21.29
C HIS A 137 4.45 12.66 -21.76
N MET A 138 4.92 11.63 -21.06
CA MET A 138 4.76 10.20 -21.41
C MET A 138 3.50 9.58 -20.80
N ALA A 139 2.76 10.31 -19.94
CA ALA A 139 1.63 9.75 -19.19
C ALA A 139 0.51 9.23 -20.09
N TRP A 140 0.19 9.94 -21.19
CA TRP A 140 -0.86 9.53 -22.10
C TRP A 140 -0.47 8.27 -22.88
N PHE A 141 0.79 8.20 -23.39
CA PHE A 141 1.32 7.04 -24.09
C PHE A 141 1.34 5.81 -23.19
N PHE A 142 1.85 5.95 -21.96
CA PHE A 142 1.84 4.89 -20.95
C PHE A 142 0.40 4.39 -20.69
N THR A 143 -0.55 5.31 -20.54
CA THR A 143 -1.96 4.94 -20.27
C THR A 143 -2.58 4.21 -21.45
N ALA A 144 -2.29 4.62 -22.68
CA ALA A 144 -2.79 3.95 -23.89
C ALA A 144 -2.20 2.53 -24.00
N ALA A 145 -0.88 2.38 -23.85
CA ALA A 145 -0.21 1.08 -23.86
C ALA A 145 -0.73 0.15 -22.74
N TRP A 146 -0.88 0.69 -21.53
CA TRP A 146 -1.46 -0.07 -20.43
C TRP A 146 -2.89 -0.54 -20.73
N LYS A 147 -3.76 0.30 -21.27
CA LYS A 147 -5.13 -0.08 -21.64
C LYS A 147 -5.14 -1.19 -22.69
N ALA A 148 -4.28 -1.11 -23.70
CA ALA A 148 -4.15 -2.15 -24.72
C ALA A 148 -3.72 -3.50 -24.14
N CYS A 149 -2.78 -3.49 -23.18
CA CYS A 149 -2.26 -4.70 -22.55
C CYS A 149 -3.00 -5.14 -21.28
N ASN A 150 -3.95 -4.35 -20.78
CA ASN A 150 -4.55 -4.56 -19.45
C ASN A 150 -5.16 -5.96 -19.28
N ARG A 151 -5.80 -6.51 -20.30
CA ARG A 151 -6.38 -7.87 -20.25
C ARG A 151 -5.31 -8.94 -20.00
N LEU A 152 -4.13 -8.81 -20.62
CA LEU A 152 -3.01 -9.73 -20.41
C LEU A 152 -2.38 -9.55 -19.04
N ILE A 153 -2.24 -8.30 -18.61
CA ILE A 153 -1.72 -7.97 -17.27
C ILE A 153 -2.62 -8.56 -16.19
N THR A 154 -3.92 -8.31 -16.23
CA THR A 154 -4.88 -8.83 -15.24
C THR A 154 -4.93 -10.35 -15.25
N LYS A 155 -4.90 -11.00 -16.43
CA LYS A 155 -4.80 -12.47 -16.52
C LYS A 155 -3.58 -13.03 -15.79
N ASN A 156 -2.43 -12.37 -15.91
CA ASN A 156 -1.23 -12.76 -15.15
C ASN A 156 -1.42 -12.56 -13.65
N LEU A 157 -2.01 -11.43 -13.22
CA LEU A 157 -2.18 -11.08 -11.80
C LEU A 157 -3.19 -11.97 -11.08
N TYR A 158 -4.21 -12.49 -11.79
CA TYR A 158 -5.14 -13.49 -11.27
C TYR A 158 -4.57 -14.92 -11.28
N GLY A 159 -3.46 -15.13 -11.99
CA GLY A 159 -2.85 -16.45 -12.14
C GLY A 159 -2.06 -16.93 -10.93
N LYS A 160 -1.57 -18.17 -11.02
CA LYS A 160 -0.77 -18.82 -9.95
C LYS A 160 0.63 -18.21 -9.79
N HIS A 161 1.16 -17.56 -10.82
CA HIS A 161 2.52 -16.99 -10.82
C HIS A 161 2.51 -15.49 -11.21
N PRO A 162 1.89 -14.61 -10.37
CA PRO A 162 1.77 -13.20 -10.69
C PRO A 162 3.13 -12.50 -10.68
N SER A 163 3.30 -11.58 -11.63
CA SER A 163 4.49 -10.73 -11.73
C SER A 163 4.32 -9.45 -10.93
N LEU A 164 5.21 -9.17 -9.97
CA LEU A 164 5.19 -7.93 -9.21
C LEU A 164 5.53 -6.70 -10.08
N THR A 165 6.25 -6.87 -11.18
CA THR A 165 6.49 -5.79 -12.15
C THR A 165 5.19 -5.41 -12.85
N LEU A 166 4.44 -6.41 -13.37
CA LEU A 166 3.13 -6.16 -13.96
C LEU A 166 2.13 -5.58 -12.96
N PHE A 167 2.20 -6.01 -11.70
CA PHE A 167 1.41 -5.44 -10.61
C PHE A 167 1.69 -3.94 -10.40
N ASN A 168 2.95 -3.53 -10.41
CA ASN A 168 3.30 -2.10 -10.28
C ASN A 168 2.89 -1.29 -11.51
N ILE A 169 3.04 -1.86 -12.72
CA ILE A 169 2.54 -1.26 -13.97
C ILE A 169 1.01 -1.10 -13.90
N HIS A 170 0.30 -2.11 -13.41
CA HIS A 170 -1.15 -2.07 -13.27
C HIS A 170 -1.60 -0.98 -12.30
N LYS A 171 -0.98 -0.88 -11.11
CA LYS A 171 -1.28 0.19 -10.15
C LYS A 171 -1.09 1.59 -10.75
N LEU A 172 -0.01 1.78 -11.50
CA LEU A 172 0.27 3.06 -12.17
C LEU A 172 -0.75 3.36 -13.28
N GLY A 173 -1.17 2.35 -14.04
CA GLY A 173 -2.21 2.48 -15.05
C GLY A 173 -3.58 2.83 -14.46
N LEU A 174 -3.95 2.17 -13.36
CA LEU A 174 -5.15 2.50 -12.59
C LEU A 174 -5.11 3.96 -12.10
N TYR A 175 -3.98 4.38 -11.51
CA TYR A 175 -3.81 5.77 -11.04
C TYR A 175 -4.10 6.79 -12.15
N PHE A 176 -3.48 6.65 -13.33
CA PHE A 176 -3.72 7.57 -14.43
C PHE A 176 -5.15 7.49 -14.97
N SER A 177 -5.73 6.30 -14.99
CA SER A 177 -7.11 6.12 -15.45
C SER A 177 -8.13 6.79 -14.53
N ILE A 178 -7.96 6.65 -13.21
CA ILE A 178 -8.84 7.26 -12.20
C ILE A 178 -8.61 8.79 -12.16
N LYS A 179 -7.35 9.24 -12.14
CA LYS A 179 -7.00 10.67 -12.08
C LYS A 179 -7.48 11.47 -13.29
N ARG A 180 -7.70 10.83 -14.44
CA ARG A 180 -8.27 11.47 -15.63
C ARG A 180 -9.78 11.68 -15.51
N ARG A 181 -10.45 10.89 -14.66
CA ARG A 181 -11.91 10.95 -14.45
C ARG A 181 -12.31 11.86 -13.29
N ALA A 182 -11.38 12.13 -12.38
CA ALA A 182 -11.54 13.02 -11.23
C ALA A 182 -11.16 14.48 -11.59
#